data_e48288a9de2a6519e52b62df3b263934
#
_entry.id   e48288a9de2a6519e52b62df3b263934
#
_cell.length_a   1.000
_cell.length_b   1.000
_cell.length_c   1.000
_cell.angle_alpha   90.00
_cell.angle_beta   90.00
_cell.angle_gamma   90.00
#
_symmetry.space_group_name_H-M   'P 1'
#
loop_
_entity.id
_entity.type
_entity.pdbx_description
1 polymer ?
#
loop_
_entity_poly.entity_id
_entity_poly.type
_entity_poly.pdbx_seq_one_letter_code
_entity_poly.pdbx_strand_id
1 'polypeptide(L)'
;HGNIPTPIFMPVGTAGSVKAVTQSQLDKEVKAKIILGNTYHLYLRPGIEVLEHAGGLHRFMNWQRPILTDSGGYQVFSLAGTRKIKEEGVMFQSHIDGSRHLFSPEKVMDIQRSIGADIIMAFDECPPYPSEYAYARQSMELTHRWMDRCFQRLAETGPRYGYTQNLFPIVQGGTYADLRKRSCEYISSANAVGNAIGGLSVGEPEDMMYDLCGLCCDNQPPDKPRYLMGVGTPWNILECIALGVDMFDCVMPTRNGRNAMLFTSKG
;
A
#
# COMPACT_ATOMS: atom_id res chain seq x y z
N HIS A 1 3.07 -16.44 -7.46
CA HIS A 1 3.45 -16.03 -8.83
C HIS A 1 4.95 -15.71 -8.99
N GLY A 2 5.82 -16.22 -8.12
CA GLY A 2 7.27 -16.15 -8.26
C GLY A 2 8.01 -15.49 -7.10
N ASN A 3 9.33 -15.37 -7.24
CA ASN A 3 10.20 -14.76 -6.25
C ASN A 3 10.34 -13.26 -6.49
N ILE A 4 10.39 -12.51 -5.40
CA ILE A 4 10.57 -11.06 -5.40
C ILE A 4 11.97 -10.78 -4.82
N PRO A 5 12.97 -10.48 -5.65
CA PRO A 5 14.28 -10.06 -5.15
C PRO A 5 14.18 -8.67 -4.51
N THR A 6 14.81 -8.47 -3.37
CA THR A 6 14.90 -7.17 -2.68
C THR A 6 16.32 -6.63 -2.70
N PRO A 7 16.54 -5.31 -2.64
CA PRO A 7 15.51 -4.27 -2.64
C PRO A 7 14.81 -4.15 -3.99
N ILE A 8 13.53 -3.71 -4.00
CA ILE A 8 12.74 -3.63 -5.23
C ILE A 8 11.82 -2.41 -5.28
N PHE A 9 11.68 -1.84 -6.47
CA PHE A 9 10.68 -0.83 -6.80
C PHE A 9 9.51 -1.45 -7.56
N MET A 10 8.29 -1.12 -7.16
CA MET A 10 7.06 -1.61 -7.77
C MET A 10 6.43 -0.53 -8.65
N PRO A 11 6.39 -0.71 -9.99
CA PRO A 11 5.61 0.17 -10.85
C PRO A 11 4.12 0.15 -10.48
N VAL A 12 3.49 1.33 -10.49
CA VAL A 12 2.08 1.46 -10.06
C VAL A 12 1.14 1.28 -11.23
N GLY A 13 0.38 0.19 -11.20
CA GLY A 13 -0.69 -0.16 -12.13
C GLY A 13 -2.07 0.12 -11.54
N THR A 14 -2.43 1.38 -11.33
CA THR A 14 -3.55 1.90 -10.54
C THR A 14 -4.88 1.17 -10.76
N ALA A 15 -5.29 0.99 -12.01
CA ALA A 15 -6.57 0.35 -12.37
C ALA A 15 -6.34 -0.85 -13.32
N GLY A 16 -5.41 -1.72 -12.95
CA GLY A 16 -5.07 -2.89 -13.75
C GLY A 16 -4.15 -2.58 -14.94
N SER A 17 -3.51 -1.43 -14.97
CA SER A 17 -2.50 -1.08 -15.98
C SER A 17 -1.56 0.01 -15.49
N VAL A 18 -0.28 -0.10 -15.85
CA VAL A 18 0.69 0.99 -15.66
C VAL A 18 0.49 1.99 -16.81
N LYS A 19 0.13 3.24 -16.47
CA LYS A 19 -0.23 4.25 -17.48
C LYS A 19 0.91 4.49 -18.49
N ALA A 20 0.58 4.39 -19.77
CA ALA A 20 1.48 4.57 -20.92
C ALA A 20 2.62 3.55 -21.01
N VAL A 21 2.53 2.42 -20.33
CA VAL A 21 3.48 1.30 -20.43
C VAL A 21 2.68 0.01 -20.68
N THR A 22 2.99 -0.68 -21.78
CA THR A 22 2.32 -1.96 -22.10
C THR A 22 2.83 -3.07 -21.20
N GLN A 23 2.04 -4.16 -21.07
CA GLN A 23 2.47 -5.35 -20.33
C GLN A 23 3.76 -5.96 -20.89
N SER A 24 3.91 -5.95 -22.22
CA SER A 24 5.14 -6.42 -22.88
C SER A 24 6.36 -5.59 -22.51
N GLN A 25 6.21 -4.27 -22.42
CA GLN A 25 7.30 -3.37 -21.98
C GLN A 25 7.65 -3.59 -20.50
N LEU A 26 6.64 -3.72 -19.63
CA LEU A 26 6.86 -4.05 -18.22
C LEU A 26 7.62 -5.35 -18.03
N ASP A 27 7.28 -6.37 -18.81
CA ASP A 27 7.89 -7.69 -18.70
C ASP A 27 9.28 -7.76 -19.35
N LYS A 28 9.44 -7.26 -20.58
CA LYS A 28 10.64 -7.46 -21.40
C LYS A 28 11.67 -6.35 -21.28
N GLU A 29 11.23 -5.10 -21.18
CA GLU A 29 12.11 -3.93 -21.18
C GLU A 29 12.40 -3.47 -19.73
N VAL A 30 11.36 -3.18 -18.94
CA VAL A 30 11.48 -2.79 -17.52
C VAL A 30 11.88 -3.99 -16.67
N LYS A 31 11.47 -5.20 -17.06
CA LYS A 31 11.70 -6.46 -16.33
C LYS A 31 11.16 -6.41 -14.88
N ALA A 32 10.03 -5.74 -14.72
CA ALA A 32 9.38 -5.61 -13.42
C ALA A 32 9.11 -6.99 -12.82
N LYS A 33 9.45 -7.19 -11.55
CA LYS A 33 9.25 -8.46 -10.84
C LYS A 33 7.96 -8.50 -10.06
N ILE A 34 7.44 -7.34 -9.72
CA ILE A 34 6.19 -7.12 -9.02
C ILE A 34 5.62 -5.77 -9.46
N ILE A 35 4.31 -5.63 -9.46
CA ILE A 35 3.61 -4.37 -9.70
C ILE A 35 2.63 -4.10 -8.57
N LEU A 36 2.25 -2.83 -8.39
CA LEU A 36 1.26 -2.43 -7.40
C LEU A 36 -0.06 -2.05 -8.08
N GLY A 37 -1.18 -2.55 -7.57
CA GLY A 37 -2.54 -2.12 -7.91
C GLY A 37 -3.19 -1.36 -6.77
N ASN A 38 -4.11 -0.44 -7.06
CA ASN A 38 -4.81 0.32 -6.03
C ASN A 38 -6.22 -0.21 -5.80
N THR A 39 -6.47 -0.76 -4.62
CA THR A 39 -7.75 -1.39 -4.24
C THR A 39 -8.95 -0.45 -4.43
N TYR A 40 -8.84 0.80 -4.01
CA TYR A 40 -9.90 1.80 -4.18
C TYR A 40 -10.31 1.99 -5.66
N HIS A 41 -9.32 2.14 -6.54
CA HIS A 41 -9.58 2.34 -7.96
C HIS A 41 -10.14 1.08 -8.62
N LEU A 42 -9.59 -0.08 -8.32
CA LEU A 42 -10.06 -1.37 -8.84
C LEU A 42 -11.48 -1.69 -8.38
N TYR A 43 -11.82 -1.37 -7.14
CA TYR A 43 -13.16 -1.52 -6.59
C TYR A 43 -14.19 -0.66 -7.32
N LEU A 44 -13.87 0.61 -7.60
CA LEU A 44 -14.79 1.51 -8.30
C LEU A 44 -14.84 1.23 -9.81
N ARG A 45 -13.71 0.91 -10.44
CA ARG A 45 -13.60 0.63 -11.87
C ARG A 45 -12.35 -0.22 -12.17
N PRO A 46 -12.49 -1.42 -12.73
CA PRO A 46 -13.68 -1.96 -13.42
C PRO A 46 -14.80 -2.44 -12.49
N GLY A 47 -14.54 -2.58 -11.19
CA GLY A 47 -15.46 -3.13 -10.21
C GLY A 47 -15.16 -4.61 -9.92
N ILE A 48 -15.62 -5.06 -8.75
CA ILE A 48 -15.27 -6.40 -8.23
C ILE A 48 -15.90 -7.50 -9.07
N GLU A 49 -17.14 -7.34 -9.53
CA GLU A 49 -17.83 -8.33 -10.36
C GLU A 49 -17.08 -8.62 -11.67
N VAL A 50 -16.53 -7.57 -12.30
CA VAL A 50 -15.73 -7.72 -13.53
C VAL A 50 -14.43 -8.46 -13.26
N LEU A 51 -13.75 -8.13 -12.16
CA LEU A 51 -12.50 -8.80 -11.77
C LEU A 51 -12.74 -10.27 -11.43
N GLU A 52 -13.81 -10.59 -10.73
CA GLU A 52 -14.20 -11.97 -10.41
C GLU A 52 -14.53 -12.77 -11.68
N HIS A 53 -15.29 -12.18 -12.61
CA HIS A 53 -15.61 -12.82 -13.88
C HIS A 53 -14.36 -13.09 -14.73
N ALA A 54 -13.38 -12.19 -14.68
CA ALA A 54 -12.08 -12.36 -15.34
C ALA A 54 -11.20 -13.44 -14.67
N GLY A 55 -11.50 -13.87 -13.44
CA GLY A 55 -10.68 -14.81 -12.67
C GLY A 55 -9.55 -14.13 -11.90
N GLY A 56 -9.78 -12.90 -11.43
CA GLY A 56 -8.87 -12.09 -10.65
C GLY A 56 -7.98 -11.15 -11.46
N LEU A 57 -7.24 -10.30 -10.74
CA LEU A 57 -6.46 -9.21 -11.35
C LEU A 57 -5.34 -9.72 -12.24
N HIS A 58 -4.69 -10.84 -11.91
CA HIS A 58 -3.65 -11.46 -12.74
C HIS A 58 -4.16 -11.78 -14.15
N ARG A 59 -5.33 -12.41 -14.24
CA ARG A 59 -5.95 -12.74 -15.54
C ARG A 59 -6.49 -11.49 -16.24
N PHE A 60 -7.10 -10.59 -15.50
CA PHE A 60 -7.61 -9.32 -16.04
C PHE A 60 -6.52 -8.49 -16.70
N MET A 61 -5.34 -8.41 -16.07
CA MET A 61 -4.18 -7.67 -16.57
C MET A 61 -3.32 -8.47 -17.57
N ASN A 62 -3.52 -9.77 -17.68
CA ASN A 62 -2.57 -10.69 -18.34
C ASN A 62 -1.15 -10.56 -17.76
N TRP A 63 -1.05 -10.58 -16.42
CA TRP A 63 0.21 -10.43 -15.68
C TRP A 63 0.50 -11.68 -14.86
N GLN A 64 1.66 -12.35 -15.12
CA GLN A 64 1.99 -13.65 -14.56
C GLN A 64 2.95 -13.59 -13.36
N ARG A 65 3.38 -12.38 -12.96
CA ARG A 65 4.29 -12.15 -11.85
C ARG A 65 3.54 -11.59 -10.65
N PRO A 66 4.18 -11.51 -9.46
CA PRO A 66 3.52 -10.99 -8.26
C PRO A 66 2.85 -9.63 -8.45
N ILE A 67 1.75 -9.46 -7.72
CA ILE A 67 1.01 -8.20 -7.58
C ILE A 67 0.87 -7.90 -6.08
N LEU A 68 1.10 -6.65 -5.70
CA LEU A 68 0.69 -6.11 -4.41
C LEU A 68 -0.51 -5.18 -4.62
N THR A 69 -1.52 -5.24 -3.74
CA THR A 69 -2.57 -4.22 -3.69
C THR A 69 -2.53 -3.46 -2.37
N ASP A 70 -2.62 -2.13 -2.46
CA ASP A 70 -2.78 -1.29 -1.27
C ASP A 70 -4.12 -1.54 -0.56
N SER A 71 -4.31 -0.94 0.61
CA SER A 71 -5.56 -1.06 1.37
C SER A 71 -6.73 -0.26 0.78
N GLY A 72 -6.44 0.73 -0.06
CA GLY A 72 -7.37 1.76 -0.52
C GLY A 72 -7.59 2.89 0.50
N GLY A 73 -7.03 2.80 1.70
CA GLY A 73 -7.18 3.79 2.77
C GLY A 73 -6.73 5.18 2.34
N TYR A 74 -5.50 5.32 1.86
CA TYR A 74 -4.96 6.61 1.42
C TYR A 74 -5.82 7.29 0.34
N GLN A 75 -6.34 6.56 -0.65
CA GLN A 75 -7.19 7.11 -1.70
C GLN A 75 -8.54 7.55 -1.17
N VAL A 76 -9.13 6.82 -0.23
CA VAL A 76 -10.35 7.24 0.47
C VAL A 76 -10.09 8.54 1.24
N PHE A 77 -8.91 8.71 1.84
CA PHE A 77 -8.54 9.94 2.55
C PHE A 77 -8.22 11.11 1.62
N SER A 78 -7.57 10.87 0.49
CA SER A 78 -7.08 11.93 -0.40
C SER A 78 -8.05 12.33 -1.50
N LEU A 79 -8.87 11.40 -2.01
CA LEU A 79 -9.72 11.62 -3.18
C LEU A 79 -11.21 11.77 -2.86
N ALA A 80 -11.68 11.27 -1.72
CA ALA A 80 -13.08 11.36 -1.37
C ALA A 80 -13.44 12.78 -0.90
N GLY A 81 -14.35 13.44 -1.60
CA GLY A 81 -14.80 14.81 -1.27
C GLY A 81 -15.48 14.91 0.09
N THR A 82 -16.17 13.84 0.53
CA THR A 82 -16.78 13.73 1.86
C THR A 82 -16.49 12.36 2.43
N ARG A 83 -15.86 12.34 3.61
CA ARG A 83 -15.56 11.10 4.33
C ARG A 83 -15.95 11.21 5.80
N LYS A 84 -16.37 10.09 6.39
CA LYS A 84 -16.58 9.96 7.85
C LYS A 84 -15.87 8.72 8.33
N ILE A 85 -14.88 8.94 9.19
CA ILE A 85 -14.10 7.87 9.84
C ILE A 85 -14.81 7.52 11.14
N LYS A 86 -14.98 6.24 11.38
CA LYS A 86 -15.53 5.65 12.60
C LYS A 86 -14.82 4.35 12.92
N GLU A 87 -15.09 3.78 14.09
CA GLU A 87 -14.55 2.47 14.48
C GLU A 87 -14.90 1.36 13.47
N GLU A 88 -16.11 1.41 12.92
CA GLU A 88 -16.59 0.42 11.95
C GLU A 88 -15.85 0.48 10.61
N GLY A 89 -15.33 1.66 10.23
CA GLY A 89 -14.70 1.89 8.94
C GLY A 89 -14.90 3.31 8.43
N VAL A 90 -14.75 3.51 7.13
CA VAL A 90 -14.83 4.80 6.48
C VAL A 90 -15.96 4.84 5.47
N MET A 91 -16.92 5.73 5.70
CA MET A 91 -17.93 6.10 4.71
C MET A 91 -17.37 7.16 3.78
N PHE A 92 -17.48 6.96 2.47
CA PHE A 92 -17.00 7.93 1.48
C PHE A 92 -17.92 8.01 0.26
N GLN A 93 -17.75 9.08 -0.52
CA GLN A 93 -18.40 9.24 -1.82
C GLN A 93 -17.39 8.96 -2.95
N SER A 94 -17.82 8.16 -3.92
CA SER A 94 -17.05 7.90 -5.14
C SER A 94 -16.80 9.20 -5.91
N HIS A 95 -15.55 9.42 -6.32
CA HIS A 95 -15.19 10.56 -7.18
C HIS A 95 -15.64 10.38 -8.64
N ILE A 96 -16.13 9.18 -9.01
CA ILE A 96 -16.58 8.85 -10.37
C ILE A 96 -18.04 9.25 -10.57
N ASP A 97 -18.91 8.89 -9.64
CA ASP A 97 -20.37 8.98 -9.78
C ASP A 97 -21.10 9.52 -8.54
N GLY A 98 -20.35 9.85 -7.47
CA GLY A 98 -20.90 10.35 -6.21
C GLY A 98 -21.63 9.30 -5.36
N SER A 99 -21.62 8.02 -5.74
CA SER A 99 -22.23 6.95 -4.95
C SER A 99 -21.55 6.81 -3.59
N ARG A 100 -22.32 6.37 -2.58
CA ARG A 100 -21.81 6.22 -1.21
C ARG A 100 -21.36 4.79 -0.96
N HIS A 101 -20.18 4.65 -0.38
CA HIS A 101 -19.55 3.37 -0.07
C HIS A 101 -19.06 3.35 1.37
N LEU A 102 -19.05 2.14 1.97
CA LEU A 102 -18.41 1.86 3.23
C LEU A 102 -17.20 0.94 2.99
N PHE A 103 -16.02 1.35 3.41
CA PHE A 103 -14.87 0.48 3.61
C PHE A 103 -14.73 0.18 5.09
N SER A 104 -14.97 -1.06 5.48
CA SER A 104 -14.56 -1.61 6.77
C SER A 104 -13.35 -2.52 6.58
N PRO A 105 -12.58 -2.84 7.63
CA PRO A 105 -11.50 -3.82 7.54
C PRO A 105 -11.92 -5.13 6.86
N GLU A 106 -13.06 -5.68 7.26
CA GLU A 106 -13.60 -6.92 6.70
C GLU A 106 -13.94 -6.77 5.21
N LYS A 107 -14.62 -5.67 4.87
CA LYS A 107 -15.00 -5.37 3.47
C LYS A 107 -13.79 -5.21 2.58
N VAL A 108 -12.73 -4.56 3.07
CA VAL A 108 -11.48 -4.38 2.32
C VAL A 108 -10.77 -5.72 2.12
N MET A 109 -10.81 -6.62 3.11
CA MET A 109 -10.27 -7.97 2.92
C MET A 109 -11.07 -8.75 1.88
N ASP A 110 -12.39 -8.71 1.90
CA ASP A 110 -13.24 -9.36 0.89
C ASP A 110 -12.97 -8.81 -0.51
N ILE A 111 -12.82 -7.49 -0.64
CA ILE A 111 -12.46 -6.83 -1.90
C ILE A 111 -11.09 -7.33 -2.39
N GLN A 112 -10.06 -7.36 -1.55
CA GLN A 112 -8.73 -7.81 -1.93
C GLN A 112 -8.68 -9.33 -2.21
N ARG A 113 -9.53 -10.14 -1.55
CA ARG A 113 -9.75 -11.55 -1.92
C ARG A 113 -10.27 -11.67 -3.36
N SER A 114 -11.23 -10.83 -3.72
CA SER A 114 -11.81 -10.81 -5.07
C SER A 114 -10.87 -10.23 -6.12
N ILE A 115 -10.05 -9.26 -5.76
CA ILE A 115 -8.97 -8.75 -6.62
C ILE A 115 -7.93 -9.84 -6.87
N GLY A 116 -7.50 -10.57 -5.85
CA GLY A 116 -6.57 -11.70 -5.98
C GLY A 116 -5.11 -11.30 -6.18
N ALA A 117 -4.60 -10.26 -5.51
CA ALA A 117 -3.17 -9.96 -5.46
C ALA A 117 -2.43 -10.94 -4.54
N ASP A 118 -1.11 -11.11 -4.71
CA ASP A 118 -0.27 -12.00 -3.88
C ASP A 118 0.02 -11.40 -2.51
N ILE A 119 0.26 -10.08 -2.48
CA ILE A 119 0.44 -9.31 -1.25
C ILE A 119 -0.71 -8.31 -1.16
N ILE A 120 -1.37 -8.29 -0.01
CA ILE A 120 -2.49 -7.40 0.28
C ILE A 120 -2.18 -6.60 1.54
N MET A 121 -2.68 -5.37 1.62
CA MET A 121 -2.40 -4.48 2.73
C MET A 121 -3.55 -4.45 3.72
N ALA A 122 -3.26 -4.43 5.02
CA ALA A 122 -4.27 -4.18 6.04
C ALA A 122 -4.88 -2.78 5.85
N PHE A 123 -6.17 -2.65 6.19
CA PHE A 123 -6.84 -1.36 6.12
C PHE A 123 -6.33 -0.45 7.24
N ASP A 124 -5.94 0.77 6.89
CA ASP A 124 -5.30 1.72 7.79
C ASP A 124 -5.88 3.13 7.64
N GLU A 125 -5.63 3.96 8.64
CA GLU A 125 -5.82 5.41 8.57
C GLU A 125 -4.46 6.09 8.48
N CYS A 126 -4.25 6.87 7.41
CA CYS A 126 -3.08 7.71 7.23
C CYS A 126 -3.43 9.16 7.62
N PRO A 127 -2.99 9.65 8.79
CA PRO A 127 -3.24 11.03 9.19
C PRO A 127 -2.48 12.01 8.26
N PRO A 128 -3.04 13.22 7.99
CA PRO A 128 -2.33 14.24 7.21
C PRO A 128 -1.11 14.76 7.96
N TYR A 129 -0.18 15.37 7.23
CA TYR A 129 0.89 16.15 7.83
C TYR A 129 0.61 17.68 7.66
N PRO A 130 0.80 18.48 8.70
CA PRO A 130 1.02 18.12 10.10
C PRO A 130 -0.26 17.60 10.78
N SER A 131 -0.09 16.78 11.81
CA SER A 131 -1.20 16.33 12.68
C SER A 131 -0.83 16.53 14.14
N GLU A 132 -1.82 16.87 14.95
CA GLU A 132 -1.66 16.95 16.41
C GLU A 132 -1.39 15.55 17.01
N TYR A 133 -0.55 15.49 18.05
CA TYR A 133 -0.17 14.24 18.73
C TYR A 133 -1.38 13.38 19.12
N ALA A 134 -2.40 14.01 19.72
CA ALA A 134 -3.60 13.29 20.17
C ALA A 134 -4.33 12.61 18.99
N TYR A 135 -4.44 13.29 17.85
CA TYR A 135 -5.04 12.72 16.65
C TYR A 135 -4.17 11.61 16.05
N ALA A 136 -2.87 11.84 15.91
CA ALA A 136 -1.94 10.83 15.40
C ALA A 136 -1.98 9.54 16.24
N ARG A 137 -2.09 9.67 17.58
CA ARG A 137 -2.24 8.55 18.50
C ARG A 137 -3.56 7.80 18.28
N GLN A 138 -4.69 8.52 18.19
CA GLN A 138 -6.00 7.91 17.97
C GLN A 138 -6.06 7.18 16.62
N SER A 139 -5.51 7.78 15.57
CA SER A 139 -5.41 7.20 14.24
C SER A 139 -4.56 5.91 14.24
N MET A 140 -3.40 5.94 14.90
CA MET A 140 -2.56 4.75 15.06
C MET A 140 -3.29 3.63 15.81
N GLU A 141 -3.95 3.95 16.94
CA GLU A 141 -4.70 2.96 17.73
C GLU A 141 -5.89 2.38 16.94
N LEU A 142 -6.56 3.19 16.11
CA LEU A 142 -7.60 2.74 15.20
C LEU A 142 -7.04 1.79 14.14
N THR A 143 -5.91 2.14 13.52
CA THR A 143 -5.20 1.31 12.54
C THR A 143 -4.85 -0.06 13.13
N HIS A 144 -4.39 -0.11 14.39
CA HIS A 144 -4.09 -1.38 15.08
C HIS A 144 -5.34 -2.26 15.21
N ARG A 145 -6.46 -1.70 15.68
CA ARG A 145 -7.72 -2.47 15.81
C ARG A 145 -8.26 -2.92 14.44
N TRP A 146 -8.10 -2.10 13.41
CA TRP A 146 -8.46 -2.47 12.05
C TRP A 146 -7.56 -3.57 11.48
N MET A 147 -6.26 -3.53 11.81
CA MET A 147 -5.34 -4.61 11.46
C MET A 147 -5.79 -5.96 12.04
N ASP A 148 -6.15 -6.01 13.32
CA ASP A 148 -6.63 -7.24 13.97
C ASP A 148 -7.88 -7.79 13.27
N ARG A 149 -8.82 -6.92 12.92
CA ARG A 149 -10.03 -7.27 12.17
C ARG A 149 -9.70 -7.76 10.75
N CYS A 150 -8.69 -7.19 10.09
CA CYS A 150 -8.21 -7.68 8.80
C CYS A 150 -7.65 -9.10 8.90
N PHE A 151 -6.79 -9.36 9.89
CA PHE A 151 -6.25 -10.71 10.11
C PHE A 151 -7.34 -11.72 10.45
N GLN A 152 -8.27 -11.35 11.32
CA GLN A 152 -9.42 -12.19 11.64
C GLN A 152 -10.23 -12.52 10.40
N ARG A 153 -10.60 -11.51 9.60
CA ARG A 153 -11.38 -11.71 8.37
C ARG A 153 -10.65 -12.59 7.36
N LEU A 154 -9.33 -12.40 7.23
CA LEU A 154 -8.52 -13.20 6.32
C LEU A 154 -8.48 -14.68 6.75
N ALA A 155 -8.44 -14.96 8.04
CA ALA A 155 -8.50 -16.32 8.59
C ALA A 155 -9.87 -16.99 8.39
N GLU A 156 -10.97 -16.22 8.45
CA GLU A 156 -12.33 -16.69 8.19
C GLU A 156 -12.61 -16.99 6.70
N THR A 157 -11.82 -16.41 5.80
CA THR A 157 -12.03 -16.51 4.35
C THR A 157 -10.90 -17.26 3.66
N GLY A 158 -11.23 -18.25 2.85
CA GLY A 158 -10.27 -19.01 2.06
C GLY A 158 -9.74 -18.21 0.84
N PRO A 159 -8.62 -18.67 0.23
CA PRO A 159 -8.13 -18.09 -1.02
C PRO A 159 -9.13 -18.36 -2.16
N ARG A 160 -9.38 -17.32 -2.98
CA ARG A 160 -10.40 -17.39 -4.03
C ARG A 160 -9.92 -18.03 -5.32
N TYR A 161 -8.63 -17.90 -5.64
CA TYR A 161 -8.05 -18.31 -6.90
C TYR A 161 -7.00 -19.43 -6.80
N GLY A 162 -7.01 -20.18 -5.69
CA GLY A 162 -6.15 -21.35 -5.50
C GLY A 162 -4.72 -21.06 -5.05
N TYR A 163 -4.39 -19.82 -4.67
CA TYR A 163 -3.10 -19.44 -4.09
C TYR A 163 -3.28 -18.55 -2.86
N THR A 164 -2.33 -18.63 -1.94
CA THR A 164 -2.34 -17.86 -0.69
C THR A 164 -2.01 -16.38 -0.97
N GLN A 165 -2.75 -15.51 -0.31
CA GLN A 165 -2.45 -14.07 -0.25
C GLN A 165 -1.81 -13.73 1.09
N ASN A 166 -0.77 -12.93 1.07
CA ASN A 166 -0.02 -12.52 2.25
C ASN A 166 -0.45 -11.12 2.69
N LEU A 167 -0.97 -11.00 3.91
CA LEU A 167 -1.37 -9.71 4.47
C LEU A 167 -0.17 -9.02 5.11
N PHE A 168 0.12 -7.80 4.67
CA PHE A 168 1.10 -6.91 5.29
C PHE A 168 0.39 -5.86 6.13
N PRO A 169 0.63 -5.81 7.44
CA PRO A 169 0.18 -4.73 8.30
C PRO A 169 1.01 -3.46 8.09
N ILE A 170 0.47 -2.31 8.49
CA ILE A 170 1.04 -0.99 8.22
C ILE A 170 1.36 -0.26 9.53
N VAL A 171 2.62 0.14 9.71
CA VAL A 171 3.05 1.03 10.79
C VAL A 171 2.51 2.43 10.52
N GLN A 172 1.81 3.00 11.50
CA GLN A 172 1.36 4.40 11.51
C GLN A 172 1.89 5.10 12.78
N GLY A 173 1.58 6.37 12.99
CA GLY A 173 2.02 7.14 14.15
C GLY A 173 2.40 8.59 13.82
N GLY A 174 2.08 9.05 12.60
CA GLY A 174 2.44 10.38 12.12
C GLY A 174 3.94 10.61 12.17
N THR A 175 4.36 11.79 12.60
CA THR A 175 5.77 12.16 12.76
C THR A 175 6.26 12.06 14.21
N TYR A 176 5.63 11.20 15.02
CA TYR A 176 5.96 11.04 16.43
C TYR A 176 6.72 9.73 16.68
N ALA A 177 7.97 9.83 17.10
CA ALA A 177 8.89 8.70 17.25
C ALA A 177 8.40 7.65 18.26
N ASP A 178 7.81 8.06 19.38
CA ASP A 178 7.24 7.19 20.40
C ASP A 178 6.03 6.40 19.86
N LEU A 179 5.16 7.05 19.10
CA LEU A 179 4.02 6.39 18.46
C LEU A 179 4.48 5.39 17.42
N ARG A 180 5.49 5.74 16.60
CA ARG A 180 6.08 4.85 15.61
C ARG A 180 6.69 3.60 16.24
N LYS A 181 7.46 3.73 17.32
CA LYS A 181 8.00 2.59 18.08
C LYS A 181 6.89 1.67 18.56
N ARG A 182 5.90 2.24 19.24
CA ARG A 182 4.73 1.49 19.72
C ARG A 182 3.99 0.79 18.58
N SER A 183 3.87 1.45 17.43
CA SER A 183 3.25 0.84 16.25
C SER A 183 4.09 -0.30 15.68
N CYS A 184 5.41 -0.16 15.59
CA CYS A 184 6.30 -1.23 15.16
C CYS A 184 6.20 -2.47 16.06
N GLU A 185 6.19 -2.28 17.38
CA GLU A 185 6.02 -3.38 18.36
C GLU A 185 4.69 -4.10 18.15
N TYR A 186 3.59 -3.35 18.05
CA TYR A 186 2.26 -3.91 17.86
C TYR A 186 2.14 -4.69 16.55
N ILE A 187 2.55 -4.10 15.44
CA ILE A 187 2.52 -4.68 14.09
C ILE A 187 3.39 -5.95 14.03
N SER A 188 4.57 -5.93 14.63
CA SER A 188 5.49 -7.07 14.64
C SER A 188 4.93 -8.25 15.41
N SER A 189 4.07 -8.02 16.43
CA SER A 189 3.44 -9.08 17.22
C SER A 189 2.48 -9.95 16.40
N ALA A 190 1.93 -9.44 15.30
CA ALA A 190 1.08 -10.21 14.37
C ALA A 190 1.85 -11.28 13.60
N ASN A 191 3.18 -11.27 13.66
CA ASN A 191 4.05 -12.22 12.98
C ASN A 191 3.75 -12.41 11.48
N ALA A 192 3.37 -11.34 10.80
CA ALA A 192 3.14 -11.33 9.36
C ALA A 192 4.42 -11.66 8.58
N VAL A 193 4.28 -12.08 7.32
CA VAL A 193 5.43 -12.41 6.45
C VAL A 193 6.23 -11.20 6.00
N GLY A 194 5.68 -9.98 6.15
CA GLY A 194 6.32 -8.71 5.90
C GLY A 194 5.48 -7.58 6.47
N ASN A 195 6.05 -6.40 6.62
CA ASN A 195 5.40 -5.23 7.20
C ASN A 195 5.57 -4.01 6.28
N ALA A 196 4.67 -3.03 6.40
CA ALA A 196 4.81 -1.77 5.70
C ALA A 196 4.99 -0.60 6.66
N ILE A 197 5.65 0.45 6.17
CA ILE A 197 5.82 1.74 6.83
C ILE A 197 4.97 2.74 6.04
N GLY A 198 3.82 3.13 6.60
CA GLY A 198 2.92 4.12 6.03
C GLY A 198 3.03 5.48 6.71
N GLY A 199 2.31 6.47 6.19
CA GLY A 199 2.21 7.82 6.77
C GLY A 199 3.53 8.61 6.80
N LEU A 200 4.45 8.29 5.90
CA LEU A 200 5.64 9.07 5.56
C LEU A 200 5.57 9.52 4.10
N SER A 201 6.37 10.52 3.72
CA SER A 201 6.31 11.16 2.40
C SER A 201 4.92 11.79 2.11
N VAL A 202 4.31 12.36 3.14
CA VAL A 202 3.00 13.03 3.08
C VAL A 202 3.09 14.54 3.29
N GLY A 203 4.30 15.11 3.23
CA GLY A 203 4.58 16.55 3.30
C GLY A 203 5.56 16.97 4.39
N GLU A 204 6.04 16.04 5.20
CA GLU A 204 7.10 16.28 6.19
C GLU A 204 8.46 16.55 5.51
N PRO A 205 9.40 17.23 6.20
CA PRO A 205 10.78 17.39 5.74
C PRO A 205 11.46 16.05 5.50
N GLU A 206 12.34 16.00 4.50
CA GLU A 206 13.03 14.77 4.07
C GLU A 206 13.87 14.14 5.19
N ASP A 207 14.62 14.96 5.94
CA ASP A 207 15.42 14.49 7.07
C ASP A 207 14.55 13.80 8.13
N MET A 208 13.38 14.36 8.43
CA MET A 208 12.41 13.77 9.36
C MET A 208 11.88 12.43 8.82
N MET A 209 11.63 12.33 7.52
CA MET A 209 11.21 11.07 6.88
C MET A 209 12.29 10.00 7.05
N TYR A 210 13.57 10.33 6.82
CA TYR A 210 14.68 9.38 6.99
C TYR A 210 14.86 8.94 8.44
N ASP A 211 14.84 9.87 9.38
CA ASP A 211 14.95 9.56 10.81
C ASP A 211 13.86 8.58 11.28
N LEU A 212 12.62 8.85 10.88
CA LEU A 212 11.48 8.00 11.25
C LEU A 212 11.46 6.67 10.48
N CYS A 213 11.94 6.66 9.24
CA CYS A 213 12.11 5.44 8.47
C CYS A 213 13.14 4.52 9.13
N GLY A 214 14.33 5.04 9.47
CA GLY A 214 15.37 4.31 10.18
C GLY A 214 14.88 3.78 11.51
N LEU A 215 14.21 4.63 12.30
CA LEU A 215 13.59 4.22 13.56
C LEU A 215 12.59 3.07 13.37
N CYS A 216 11.78 3.08 12.32
CA CYS A 216 10.86 1.97 12.03
C CYS A 216 11.62 0.70 11.63
N CYS A 217 12.67 0.82 10.82
CA CYS A 217 13.49 -0.33 10.43
C CYS A 217 14.21 -0.98 11.62
N ASP A 218 14.73 -0.18 12.56
CA ASP A 218 15.37 -0.66 13.78
C ASP A 218 14.44 -1.38 14.76
N ASN A 219 13.14 -1.06 14.69
CA ASN A 219 12.12 -1.62 15.58
C ASN A 219 11.20 -2.66 14.90
N GLN A 220 11.57 -3.15 13.72
CA GLN A 220 10.89 -4.24 13.02
C GLN A 220 11.81 -5.46 12.84
N PRO A 221 11.26 -6.69 12.69
CA PRO A 221 12.05 -7.88 12.46
C PRO A 221 12.99 -7.74 11.26
N PRO A 222 14.30 -8.00 11.41
CA PRO A 222 15.28 -7.82 10.34
C PRO A 222 15.20 -8.89 9.23
N ASP A 223 14.55 -10.01 9.53
CA ASP A 223 14.40 -11.18 8.65
C ASP A 223 13.10 -11.11 7.80
N LYS A 224 12.36 -10.02 7.90
CA LYS A 224 11.09 -9.81 7.16
C LYS A 224 11.18 -8.59 6.25
N PRO A 225 10.63 -8.65 5.03
CA PRO A 225 10.63 -7.51 4.14
C PRO A 225 9.85 -6.32 4.73
N ARG A 226 10.44 -5.14 4.56
CA ARG A 226 9.91 -3.84 4.98
C ARG A 226 9.56 -3.03 3.74
N TYR A 227 8.31 -2.65 3.64
CA TYR A 227 7.80 -1.89 2.52
C TYR A 227 7.54 -0.44 2.94
N LEU A 228 8.32 0.51 2.41
CA LEU A 228 8.09 1.95 2.57
C LEU A 228 7.16 2.45 1.47
N MET A 229 5.97 2.90 1.86
CA MET A 229 4.89 3.24 0.93
C MET A 229 5.07 4.64 0.32
N GLY A 230 4.93 4.74 -1.00
CA GLY A 230 4.81 6.02 -1.73
C GLY A 230 6.12 6.77 -1.98
N VAL A 231 7.28 6.21 -1.64
CA VAL A 231 8.60 6.83 -1.82
C VAL A 231 9.26 6.38 -3.12
N GLY A 232 9.67 7.33 -3.99
CA GLY A 232 10.12 6.97 -5.32
C GLY A 232 11.07 7.91 -6.04
N THR A 233 11.69 8.90 -5.36
CA THR A 233 12.83 9.60 -5.94
C THR A 233 14.07 8.72 -5.83
N PRO A 234 15.01 8.77 -6.80
CA PRO A 234 16.19 7.90 -6.79
C PRO A 234 17.02 7.98 -5.51
N TRP A 235 17.25 9.19 -5.00
CA TRP A 235 18.03 9.38 -3.78
C TRP A 235 17.29 8.91 -2.52
N ASN A 236 15.99 9.18 -2.41
CA ASN A 236 15.20 8.68 -1.26
C ASN A 236 15.18 7.15 -1.22
N ILE A 237 15.12 6.49 -2.38
CA ILE A 237 15.23 5.03 -2.45
C ILE A 237 16.59 4.56 -1.94
N LEU A 238 17.69 5.17 -2.37
CA LEU A 238 19.04 4.78 -1.96
C LEU A 238 19.25 4.98 -0.45
N GLU A 239 18.85 6.14 0.08
CA GLU A 239 18.94 6.42 1.53
C GLU A 239 18.09 5.44 2.34
N CYS A 240 16.85 5.19 1.91
CA CYS A 240 15.98 4.26 2.64
C CYS A 240 16.43 2.79 2.53
N ILE A 241 17.07 2.37 1.42
CA ILE A 241 17.73 1.05 1.34
C ILE A 241 18.85 0.96 2.38
N ALA A 242 19.67 1.99 2.53
CA ALA A 242 20.73 2.03 3.53
C ALA A 242 20.18 1.94 4.97
N LEU A 243 18.94 2.42 5.20
CA LEU A 243 18.22 2.31 6.47
C LEU A 243 17.53 0.96 6.67
N GLY A 244 17.51 0.08 5.66
CA GLY A 244 16.97 -1.28 5.76
C GLY A 244 15.59 -1.50 5.14
N VAL A 245 15.17 -0.64 4.22
CA VAL A 245 13.92 -0.83 3.45
C VAL A 245 14.14 -1.74 2.26
N ASP A 246 13.19 -2.64 2.02
CA ASP A 246 13.26 -3.67 0.99
C ASP A 246 12.37 -3.39 -0.22
N MET A 247 11.24 -2.70 -0.04
CA MET A 247 10.23 -2.54 -1.08
C MET A 247 9.76 -1.09 -1.15
N PHE A 248 9.53 -0.62 -2.38
CA PHE A 248 9.11 0.76 -2.67
C PHE A 248 8.06 0.79 -3.77
N ASP A 249 7.21 1.80 -3.75
CA ASP A 249 6.34 2.17 -4.86
C ASP A 249 6.27 3.69 -5.00
N CYS A 250 6.04 4.16 -6.19
CA CYS A 250 5.64 5.53 -6.45
C CYS A 250 5.10 5.68 -7.88
N VAL A 251 4.11 6.56 -8.05
CA VAL A 251 3.61 6.91 -9.39
C VAL A 251 4.57 7.83 -10.17
N MET A 252 5.55 8.41 -9.48
CA MET A 252 6.40 9.47 -10.01
C MET A 252 7.18 9.08 -11.27
N PRO A 253 7.83 7.91 -11.40
CA PRO A 253 8.57 7.57 -12.60
C PRO A 253 7.70 7.57 -13.86
N THR A 254 6.53 6.95 -13.82
CA THR A 254 5.62 6.92 -14.97
C THR A 254 4.88 8.24 -15.17
N ARG A 255 4.57 8.97 -14.08
CA ARG A 255 3.98 10.31 -14.15
C ARG A 255 4.96 11.28 -14.81
N ASN A 256 6.21 11.32 -14.37
CA ASN A 256 7.26 12.17 -14.91
C ASN A 256 7.51 11.84 -16.37
N GLY A 257 7.67 10.57 -16.74
CA GLY A 257 7.85 10.14 -18.12
C GLY A 257 6.72 10.60 -19.05
N ARG A 258 5.47 10.57 -18.61
CA ARG A 258 4.32 11.09 -19.39
C ARG A 258 4.31 12.62 -19.52
N ASN A 259 5.00 13.33 -18.66
CA ASN A 259 5.10 14.78 -18.67
C ASN A 259 6.50 15.25 -19.15
N ALA A 260 7.21 14.40 -19.90
CA ALA A 260 8.53 14.67 -20.47
C ALA A 260 9.59 15.06 -19.41
N MET A 261 9.45 14.55 -18.18
CA MET A 261 10.42 14.75 -17.11
C MET A 261 11.12 13.42 -16.81
N LEU A 262 12.44 13.46 -16.71
CA LEU A 262 13.28 12.31 -16.39
C LEU A 262 14.23 12.65 -15.25
N PHE A 263 14.48 11.69 -14.37
CA PHE A 263 15.58 11.79 -13.44
C PHE A 263 16.89 11.53 -14.16
N THR A 264 17.89 12.39 -13.95
CA THR A 264 19.22 12.24 -14.54
C THR A 264 20.30 12.42 -13.46
N SER A 265 21.55 12.06 -13.78
CA SER A 265 22.70 12.30 -12.89
C SER A 265 23.00 13.80 -12.65
N LYS A 266 22.29 14.68 -13.33
CA LYS A 266 22.42 16.14 -13.18
C LYS A 266 21.17 16.81 -12.57
N GLY A 267 20.20 16.02 -12.10
CA GLY A 267 18.93 16.48 -11.56
C GLY A 267 17.73 16.13 -12.41
#